data_90850b88133ab74731a8929bf3442cd8
#
_entry.id   90850b88133ab74731a8929bf3442cd8
#
_cell.length_a   1.000
_cell.length_b   1.000
_cell.length_c   1.000
_cell.angle_alpha   90.00
_cell.angle_beta   90.00
_cell.angle_gamma   90.00
#
_symmetry.space_group_name_H-M   'P 1'
#
loop_
_entity.id
_entity.type
_entity.pdbx_description
1 polymer ?
#
loop_
_entity_poly.entity_id
_entity_poly.type
_entity_poly.pdbx_seq_one_letter_code
_entity_poly.pdbx_strand_id
1 'polypeptide(L)'
;MSAPSPSLLAAARDMAGQQHYPQGALYMVATPIGNLADIGLRALHVLDLVDCIACEDTRHTAALLQSYGLHKPLLALHEHNEAEAAQTVVQRLREGQRVAYVSDAGTPGVSDPGARLCAAVHAAGLRALPLPGASSITALLSVAGTGGHDGGFVFTGFLSPKTTERQREVQAIAADPRACVLLEAPHRIEALARDLAALGERPLTIGRELTKQFEEVAQVAARDFPAWLQAGAHRTRGEFVLLVHPATAAIDDNMDEATLRTLDLLLAELPVKTAVKLCAEISGAPRNALYQAALARRKGAQED
;
A
#
# COMPACT_ATOMS: atom_id res chain seq x y z
N MET A 1 15.28 -16.69 23.11
CA MET A 1 14.24 -17.09 22.13
C MET A 1 14.40 -18.58 21.88
N SER A 2 13.38 -19.40 22.16
CA SER A 2 13.41 -20.84 21.89
C SER A 2 13.38 -21.02 20.37
N ALA A 3 14.15 -21.98 19.87
CA ALA A 3 14.12 -22.41 18.47
C ALA A 3 12.67 -22.75 18.08
N PRO A 4 12.23 -22.39 16.87
CA PRO A 4 10.90 -22.76 16.41
C PRO A 4 10.74 -24.27 16.47
N SER A 5 9.58 -24.69 16.91
CA SER A 5 9.23 -26.10 16.95
C SER A 5 9.41 -26.71 15.56
N PRO A 6 10.02 -27.91 15.40
CA PRO A 6 10.06 -28.65 14.13
C PRO A 6 8.71 -28.75 13.43
N SER A 7 7.62 -28.57 14.17
CA SER A 7 6.26 -28.57 13.68
C SER A 7 5.92 -27.46 12.68
N LEU A 8 6.53 -26.25 12.73
CA LEU A 8 6.18 -25.15 11.83
C LEU A 8 6.65 -25.40 10.39
N LEU A 9 7.92 -25.80 10.22
CA LEU A 9 8.47 -26.13 8.89
C LEU A 9 7.85 -27.41 8.33
N ALA A 10 7.52 -28.38 9.19
CA ALA A 10 6.78 -29.57 8.79
C ALA A 10 5.38 -29.19 8.27
N ALA A 11 4.63 -28.37 9.00
CA ALA A 11 3.32 -27.88 8.57
C ALA A 11 3.41 -27.09 7.25
N ALA A 12 4.42 -26.21 7.09
CA ALA A 12 4.65 -25.49 5.86
C ALA A 12 4.91 -26.42 4.67
N ARG A 13 5.69 -27.48 4.87
CA ARG A 13 5.99 -28.50 3.85
C ARG A 13 4.75 -29.31 3.51
N ASP A 14 3.99 -29.75 4.49
CA ASP A 14 2.78 -30.55 4.29
C ASP A 14 1.72 -29.78 3.51
N MET A 15 1.52 -28.49 3.81
CA MET A 15 0.50 -27.65 3.17
C MET A 15 0.92 -27.12 1.80
N ALA A 16 2.19 -26.78 1.61
CA ALA A 16 2.67 -26.13 0.40
C ALA A 16 3.49 -27.06 -0.52
N GLY A 17 4.05 -28.15 -0.01
CA GLY A 17 5.02 -28.98 -0.73
C GLY A 17 4.47 -29.74 -1.95
N GLN A 18 3.15 -29.87 -2.08
CA GLN A 18 2.53 -30.53 -3.24
C GLN A 18 2.43 -29.64 -4.49
N GLN A 19 2.70 -28.33 -4.36
CA GLN A 19 2.72 -27.42 -5.49
C GLN A 19 4.02 -27.59 -6.28
N HIS A 20 3.95 -27.28 -7.58
CA HIS A 20 5.15 -27.24 -8.41
C HIS A 20 5.92 -25.94 -8.22
N TYR A 21 7.15 -26.05 -7.79
CA TYR A 21 8.08 -24.95 -7.66
C TYR A 21 9.20 -25.07 -8.71
N PRO A 22 9.12 -24.37 -9.86
CA PRO A 22 10.05 -24.53 -10.96
C PRO A 22 11.49 -24.19 -10.55
N GLN A 23 12.43 -24.94 -11.13
CA GLN A 23 13.85 -24.59 -11.12
C GLN A 23 14.12 -23.41 -12.08
N GLY A 24 15.26 -22.74 -11.91
CA GLY A 24 15.61 -21.58 -12.73
C GLY A 24 14.61 -20.41 -12.57
N ALA A 25 13.99 -20.26 -11.40
CA ALA A 25 13.00 -19.25 -11.12
C ALA A 25 13.40 -18.39 -9.90
N LEU A 26 13.10 -17.09 -10.00
CA LEU A 26 13.17 -16.14 -8.90
C LEU A 26 11.86 -16.18 -8.12
N TYR A 27 11.92 -16.25 -6.80
CA TYR A 27 10.79 -16.17 -5.89
C TYR A 27 10.84 -14.88 -5.11
N MET A 28 9.90 -13.95 -5.37
CA MET A 28 9.74 -12.70 -4.63
C MET A 28 8.94 -12.96 -3.38
N VAL A 29 9.58 -13.01 -2.22
CA VAL A 29 8.96 -13.49 -0.98
C VAL A 29 8.69 -12.32 -0.04
N ALA A 30 7.42 -12.07 0.25
CA ALA A 30 7.02 -11.09 1.27
C ALA A 30 7.41 -11.59 2.67
N THR A 31 8.04 -10.73 3.46
CA THR A 31 8.46 -10.95 4.84
C THR A 31 7.59 -10.18 5.83
N PRO A 32 7.58 -10.54 7.12
CA PRO A 32 6.83 -9.79 8.13
C PRO A 32 7.23 -8.32 8.22
N ILE A 33 6.27 -7.46 8.52
CA ILE A 33 6.48 -6.01 8.72
C ILE A 33 6.61 -5.61 10.20
N GLY A 34 6.72 -6.59 11.09
CA GLY A 34 6.88 -6.35 12.52
C GLY A 34 6.46 -7.51 13.42
N ASN A 35 5.64 -8.43 12.91
CA ASN A 35 5.18 -9.60 13.63
C ASN A 35 5.59 -10.88 12.88
N LEU A 36 6.46 -11.68 13.49
CA LEU A 36 6.94 -12.93 12.89
C LEU A 36 5.82 -13.92 12.54
N ALA A 37 4.68 -13.84 13.19
CA ALA A 37 3.53 -14.69 12.91
C ALA A 37 2.85 -14.40 11.56
N ASP A 38 3.13 -13.25 10.93
CA ASP A 38 2.55 -12.86 9.66
C ASP A 38 3.23 -13.51 8.44
N ILE A 39 4.23 -14.37 8.63
CA ILE A 39 4.85 -15.13 7.55
C ILE A 39 3.88 -16.18 7.00
N GLY A 40 3.71 -16.24 5.70
CA GLY A 40 2.90 -17.26 5.07
C GLY A 40 3.60 -18.64 5.07
N LEU A 41 2.86 -19.73 5.30
CA LEU A 41 3.41 -21.10 5.27
C LEU A 41 4.08 -21.42 3.92
N ARG A 42 3.53 -20.94 2.81
CA ARG A 42 4.12 -21.10 1.48
C ARG A 42 5.43 -20.32 1.34
N ALA A 43 5.55 -19.15 1.97
CA ALA A 43 6.80 -18.40 2.02
C ALA A 43 7.87 -19.19 2.80
N LEU A 44 7.54 -19.74 3.97
CA LEU A 44 8.46 -20.59 4.74
C LEU A 44 8.91 -21.81 3.96
N HIS A 45 7.97 -22.52 3.29
CA HIS A 45 8.31 -23.65 2.45
C HIS A 45 9.27 -23.28 1.32
N VAL A 46 9.04 -22.16 0.63
CA VAL A 46 9.93 -21.72 -0.46
C VAL A 46 11.28 -21.27 0.07
N LEU A 47 11.35 -20.56 1.19
CA LEU A 47 12.60 -20.17 1.84
C LEU A 47 13.42 -21.41 2.27
N ASP A 48 12.76 -22.52 2.67
CA ASP A 48 13.41 -23.79 2.94
C ASP A 48 13.84 -24.53 1.65
N LEU A 49 13.12 -24.36 0.56
CA LEU A 49 13.34 -25.06 -0.70
C LEU A 49 14.45 -24.45 -1.57
N VAL A 50 14.60 -23.11 -1.58
CA VAL A 50 15.52 -22.41 -2.49
C VAL A 50 16.98 -22.69 -2.20
N ASP A 51 17.83 -22.57 -3.22
CA ASP A 51 19.28 -22.82 -3.14
C ASP A 51 20.02 -21.66 -2.49
N CYS A 52 19.54 -20.42 -2.70
CA CYS A 52 20.05 -19.23 -2.00
C CYS A 52 18.97 -18.13 -1.91
N ILE A 53 19.20 -17.17 -1.03
CA ILE A 53 18.33 -16.01 -0.83
C ILE A 53 19.12 -14.74 -1.10
N ALA A 54 18.69 -13.95 -2.08
CA ALA A 54 19.14 -12.59 -2.28
C ALA A 54 18.35 -11.66 -1.35
N CYS A 55 19.01 -10.70 -0.72
CA CYS A 55 18.38 -9.85 0.30
C CYS A 55 19.11 -8.50 0.42
N GLU A 56 18.41 -7.50 0.95
CA GLU A 56 18.92 -6.15 1.12
C GLU A 56 20.00 -6.10 2.22
N ASP A 57 19.67 -6.53 3.45
CA ASP A 57 20.65 -6.70 4.54
C ASP A 57 20.74 -8.18 4.94
N THR A 58 21.93 -8.77 4.71
CA THR A 58 22.19 -10.18 5.02
C THR A 58 22.13 -10.49 6.51
N ARG A 59 22.44 -9.53 7.40
CA ARG A 59 22.38 -9.72 8.85
C ARG A 59 20.94 -9.74 9.32
N HIS A 60 20.12 -8.83 8.81
CA HIS A 60 18.69 -8.78 9.10
C HIS A 60 18.00 -10.07 8.63
N THR A 61 18.24 -10.45 7.38
CA THR A 61 17.68 -11.68 6.80
C THR A 61 18.17 -12.93 7.53
N ALA A 62 19.44 -13.01 7.92
CA ALA A 62 19.92 -14.16 8.71
C ALA A 62 19.19 -14.29 10.05
N ALA A 63 18.96 -13.18 10.76
CA ALA A 63 18.21 -13.16 12.01
C ALA A 63 16.74 -13.58 11.80
N LEU A 64 16.09 -13.10 10.74
CA LEU A 64 14.74 -13.49 10.35
C LEU A 64 14.66 -15.00 10.08
N LEU A 65 15.55 -15.53 9.25
CA LEU A 65 15.58 -16.97 8.93
C LEU A 65 15.83 -17.81 10.17
N GLN A 66 16.77 -17.41 11.04
CA GLN A 66 17.06 -18.08 12.29
C GLN A 66 15.83 -18.16 13.22
N SER A 67 14.98 -17.13 13.22
CA SER A 67 13.74 -17.14 14.04
C SER A 67 12.76 -18.24 13.59
N TYR A 68 12.88 -18.71 12.33
CA TYR A 68 12.09 -19.82 11.78
C TYR A 68 12.88 -21.15 11.72
N GLY A 69 14.13 -21.18 12.22
CA GLY A 69 14.99 -22.37 12.15
C GLY A 69 15.54 -22.67 10.77
N LEU A 70 15.60 -21.65 9.89
CA LEU A 70 16.14 -21.75 8.55
C LEU A 70 17.58 -21.22 8.48
N HIS A 71 18.42 -21.90 7.69
CA HIS A 71 19.79 -21.49 7.38
C HIS A 71 20.03 -21.64 5.88
N LYS A 72 20.27 -20.54 5.18
CA LYS A 72 20.46 -20.52 3.71
C LYS A 72 21.65 -19.65 3.34
N PRO A 73 22.34 -19.95 2.24
CA PRO A 73 23.30 -19.02 1.65
C PRO A 73 22.62 -17.71 1.30
N LEU A 74 23.21 -16.59 1.71
CA LEU A 74 22.70 -15.26 1.45
C LEU A 74 23.57 -14.53 0.41
N LEU A 75 22.90 -13.76 -0.47
CA LEU A 75 23.52 -12.88 -1.46
C LEU A 75 23.04 -11.45 -1.19
N ALA A 76 23.97 -10.54 -0.89
CA ALA A 76 23.63 -9.14 -0.70
C ALA A 76 23.18 -8.50 -2.03
N LEU A 77 21.98 -7.90 -2.03
CA LEU A 77 21.43 -7.15 -3.15
C LEU A 77 20.79 -5.89 -2.59
N HIS A 78 21.51 -4.80 -2.59
CA HIS A 78 21.11 -3.48 -2.11
C HIS A 78 21.26 -2.44 -3.23
N GLU A 79 20.73 -1.25 -3.02
CA GLU A 79 20.65 -0.19 -4.03
C GLU A 79 22.01 0.08 -4.75
N HIS A 80 23.14 0.00 -4.04
CA HIS A 80 24.45 0.31 -4.61
C HIS A 80 25.06 -0.81 -5.47
N ASN A 81 24.65 -2.07 -5.31
CA ASN A 81 25.17 -3.21 -6.08
C ASN A 81 24.10 -3.93 -6.90
N GLU A 82 22.88 -3.39 -6.98
CA GLU A 82 21.71 -4.07 -7.54
C GLU A 82 21.95 -4.62 -8.96
N ALA A 83 22.63 -3.87 -9.82
CA ALA A 83 22.89 -4.28 -11.20
C ALA A 83 23.83 -5.51 -11.27
N GLU A 84 24.90 -5.54 -10.50
CA GLU A 84 25.87 -6.64 -10.45
C GLU A 84 25.26 -7.89 -9.79
N ALA A 85 24.59 -7.68 -8.65
CA ALA A 85 23.91 -8.74 -7.93
C ALA A 85 22.79 -9.37 -8.77
N ALA A 86 22.04 -8.56 -9.54
CA ALA A 86 21.02 -9.07 -10.45
C ALA A 86 21.61 -9.98 -11.53
N GLN A 87 22.78 -9.66 -12.10
CA GLN A 87 23.47 -10.54 -13.05
C GLN A 87 23.89 -11.86 -12.40
N THR A 88 24.37 -11.81 -11.16
CA THR A 88 24.71 -13.01 -10.38
C THR A 88 23.46 -13.88 -10.15
N VAL A 89 22.33 -13.30 -9.83
CA VAL A 89 21.06 -14.03 -9.69
C VAL A 89 20.65 -14.64 -11.03
N VAL A 90 20.66 -13.87 -12.12
CA VAL A 90 20.30 -14.37 -13.47
C VAL A 90 21.18 -15.57 -13.85
N GLN A 91 22.47 -15.52 -13.56
CA GLN A 91 23.38 -16.65 -13.84
C GLN A 91 22.99 -17.89 -13.04
N ARG A 92 22.72 -17.77 -11.72
CA ARG A 92 22.27 -18.89 -10.88
C ARG A 92 20.95 -19.51 -11.38
N LEU A 93 20.00 -18.64 -11.81
CA LEU A 93 18.74 -19.12 -12.39
C LEU A 93 18.96 -19.91 -13.70
N ARG A 94 19.91 -19.47 -14.58
CA ARG A 94 20.28 -20.21 -15.79
C ARG A 94 20.92 -21.56 -15.50
N GLU A 95 21.60 -21.68 -14.38
CA GLU A 95 22.14 -22.95 -13.86
C GLU A 95 21.08 -23.87 -13.23
N GLY A 96 19.80 -23.47 -13.27
CA GLY A 96 18.68 -24.23 -12.74
C GLY A 96 18.44 -24.05 -11.24
N GLN A 97 19.20 -23.16 -10.57
CA GLN A 97 18.99 -22.88 -9.15
C GLN A 97 17.66 -22.15 -8.93
N ARG A 98 17.05 -22.35 -7.76
CA ARG A 98 15.94 -21.54 -7.24
C ARG A 98 16.53 -20.46 -6.37
N VAL A 99 16.18 -19.21 -6.63
CA VAL A 99 16.63 -18.06 -5.83
C VAL A 99 15.40 -17.37 -5.27
N ALA A 100 15.37 -17.13 -3.95
CA ALA A 100 14.40 -16.19 -3.36
C ALA A 100 15.01 -14.79 -3.28
N TYR A 101 14.17 -13.78 -3.39
CA TYR A 101 14.49 -12.42 -2.99
C TYR A 101 13.56 -11.98 -1.86
N VAL A 102 14.13 -11.40 -0.83
CA VAL A 102 13.43 -10.77 0.29
C VAL A 102 13.96 -9.36 0.51
N SER A 103 13.07 -8.42 0.80
CA SER A 103 13.41 -7.11 1.36
C SER A 103 13.51 -7.20 2.88
N ASP A 104 13.95 -6.15 3.53
CA ASP A 104 14.06 -6.11 4.99
C ASP A 104 12.69 -6.28 5.66
N ALA A 105 11.62 -5.78 5.05
CA ALA A 105 10.26 -5.97 5.55
C ALA A 105 9.21 -5.84 4.43
N GLY A 106 8.17 -6.66 4.49
CA GLY A 106 7.02 -6.57 3.59
C GLY A 106 7.21 -7.20 2.22
N THR A 107 6.44 -6.73 1.25
CA THR A 107 6.41 -7.23 -0.13
C THR A 107 7.51 -6.57 -0.94
N PRO A 108 8.48 -7.34 -1.48
CA PRO A 108 9.63 -6.81 -2.21
C PRO A 108 9.24 -6.06 -3.50
N GLY A 109 10.03 -5.05 -3.88
CA GLY A 109 9.86 -4.27 -5.11
C GLY A 109 8.80 -3.17 -5.03
N VAL A 110 8.30 -2.84 -3.83
CA VAL A 110 7.29 -1.78 -3.62
C VAL A 110 7.93 -0.44 -3.21
N SER A 111 8.92 -0.47 -2.31
CA SER A 111 9.69 0.71 -1.87
C SER A 111 11.12 0.33 -1.52
N ASP A 112 11.60 -0.74 -2.10
CA ASP A 112 12.89 -1.36 -1.84
C ASP A 112 13.53 -1.85 -3.14
N PRO A 113 14.80 -2.26 -3.13
CA PRO A 113 15.43 -2.94 -4.25
C PRO A 113 14.64 -4.21 -4.63
N GLY A 114 14.70 -4.60 -5.87
CA GLY A 114 14.00 -5.81 -6.36
C GLY A 114 13.26 -5.58 -7.67
N ALA A 115 12.81 -4.37 -7.95
CA ALA A 115 12.18 -4.04 -9.21
C ALA A 115 13.15 -4.22 -10.40
N ARG A 116 14.41 -3.77 -10.26
CA ARG A 116 15.45 -3.96 -11.28
C ARG A 116 15.87 -5.41 -11.39
N LEU A 117 15.94 -6.14 -10.27
CA LEU A 117 16.16 -7.59 -10.28
C LEU A 117 15.07 -8.30 -11.10
N CYS A 118 13.80 -8.04 -10.84
CA CYS A 118 12.71 -8.60 -11.63
C CYS A 118 12.83 -8.24 -13.12
N ALA A 119 13.15 -6.99 -13.45
CA ALA A 119 13.34 -6.55 -14.82
C ALA A 119 14.48 -7.30 -15.51
N ALA A 120 15.63 -7.52 -14.82
CA ALA A 120 16.75 -8.28 -15.34
C ALA A 120 16.39 -9.76 -15.57
N VAL A 121 15.64 -10.37 -14.65
CA VAL A 121 15.16 -11.76 -14.78
C VAL A 121 14.22 -11.89 -15.98
N HIS A 122 13.26 -10.98 -16.15
CA HIS A 122 12.36 -10.97 -17.31
C HIS A 122 13.11 -10.73 -18.62
N ALA A 123 14.08 -9.79 -18.66
CA ALA A 123 14.91 -9.56 -19.84
C ALA A 123 15.74 -10.78 -20.24
N ALA A 124 16.10 -11.64 -19.28
CA ALA A 124 16.79 -12.89 -19.51
C ALA A 124 15.87 -14.06 -19.96
N GLY A 125 14.55 -13.82 -20.10
CA GLY A 125 13.55 -14.84 -20.45
C GLY A 125 13.27 -15.84 -19.31
N LEU A 126 13.63 -15.48 -18.06
CA LEU A 126 13.46 -16.31 -16.88
C LEU A 126 12.18 -15.93 -16.12
N ARG A 127 11.77 -16.77 -15.16
CA ARG A 127 10.53 -16.59 -14.42
C ARG A 127 10.78 -15.87 -13.09
N ALA A 128 9.93 -14.88 -12.78
CA ALA A 128 9.77 -14.33 -11.44
C ALA A 128 8.38 -14.70 -10.92
N LEU A 129 8.31 -15.23 -9.70
CA LEU A 129 7.11 -15.77 -9.07
C LEU A 129 6.83 -15.03 -7.76
N PRO A 130 5.65 -14.41 -7.58
CA PRO A 130 5.31 -13.72 -6.34
C PRO A 130 4.84 -14.70 -5.27
N LEU A 131 5.30 -14.52 -4.04
CA LEU A 131 4.71 -15.11 -2.85
C LEU A 131 4.04 -14.00 -2.03
N PRO A 132 2.70 -13.95 -2.02
CA PRO A 132 1.98 -12.93 -1.28
C PRO A 132 2.21 -13.05 0.22
N GLY A 133 2.19 -11.93 0.89
CA GLY A 133 2.35 -11.84 2.34
C GLY A 133 2.12 -10.44 2.87
N ALA A 134 2.77 -10.10 3.96
CA ALA A 134 2.58 -8.84 4.66
C ALA A 134 2.95 -7.63 3.79
N SER A 135 2.16 -6.58 3.93
CA SER A 135 2.39 -5.26 3.34
C SER A 135 1.68 -4.21 4.18
N SER A 136 2.39 -3.20 4.65
CA SER A 136 1.81 -2.09 5.41
C SER A 136 0.75 -1.32 4.60
N ILE A 137 0.92 -1.25 3.28
CA ILE A 137 0.01 -0.59 2.34
C ILE A 137 -1.36 -1.28 2.36
N THR A 138 -1.40 -2.59 2.09
CA THR A 138 -2.65 -3.35 2.05
C THR A 138 -3.27 -3.51 3.43
N ALA A 139 -2.44 -3.63 4.48
CA ALA A 139 -2.91 -3.67 5.86
C ALA A 139 -3.64 -2.37 6.24
N LEU A 140 -3.07 -1.19 5.94
CA LEU A 140 -3.75 0.08 6.20
C LEU A 140 -5.02 0.24 5.35
N LEU A 141 -4.95 -0.08 4.05
CA LEU A 141 -6.11 0.01 3.15
C LEU A 141 -7.30 -0.81 3.66
N SER A 142 -7.05 -1.99 4.25
CA SER A 142 -8.11 -2.88 4.76
C SER A 142 -8.93 -2.28 5.90
N VAL A 143 -8.36 -1.34 6.65
CA VAL A 143 -8.99 -0.71 7.83
C VAL A 143 -9.30 0.78 7.63
N ALA A 144 -8.86 1.38 6.53
CA ALA A 144 -9.00 2.81 6.30
C ALA A 144 -10.44 3.26 6.00
N GLY A 145 -11.32 2.34 5.58
CA GLY A 145 -12.72 2.67 5.30
C GLY A 145 -12.90 3.64 4.12
N THR A 146 -12.09 3.51 3.07
CA THR A 146 -12.21 4.34 1.85
C THR A 146 -13.48 4.05 1.03
N GLY A 147 -14.47 3.43 1.65
CA GLY A 147 -15.64 2.81 1.08
C GLY A 147 -16.33 3.57 -0.05
N GLY A 148 -16.58 2.85 -1.14
CA GLY A 148 -17.53 3.24 -2.18
C GLY A 148 -17.01 4.21 -3.25
N HIS A 149 -15.74 4.56 -3.25
CA HIS A 149 -15.15 5.33 -4.34
C HIS A 149 -14.55 4.39 -5.39
N ASP A 150 -15.12 4.38 -6.58
CA ASP A 150 -14.66 3.60 -7.75
C ASP A 150 -13.26 4.02 -8.25
N GLY A 151 -12.59 4.97 -7.57
CA GLY A 151 -11.38 5.64 -8.01
C GLY A 151 -10.06 4.91 -7.73
N GLY A 152 -10.08 3.80 -6.99
CA GLY A 152 -8.84 3.11 -6.61
C GLY A 152 -7.95 3.93 -5.68
N PHE A 153 -6.68 3.57 -5.60
CA PHE A 153 -5.68 4.32 -4.83
C PHE A 153 -4.38 4.50 -5.62
N VAL A 154 -3.59 5.49 -5.22
CA VAL A 154 -2.23 5.72 -5.71
C VAL A 154 -1.25 5.47 -4.57
N PHE A 155 -0.23 4.67 -4.82
CA PHE A 155 0.90 4.55 -3.93
C PHE A 155 1.97 5.56 -4.34
N THR A 156 2.20 6.56 -3.49
CA THR A 156 3.17 7.63 -3.73
C THR A 156 4.52 7.34 -3.05
N GLY A 157 4.52 6.49 -2.01
CA GLY A 157 5.72 6.14 -1.26
C GLY A 157 6.20 7.27 -0.34
N PHE A 158 7.53 7.43 -0.24
CA PHE A 158 8.14 8.51 0.56
C PHE A 158 8.18 9.80 -0.25
N LEU A 159 7.65 10.88 0.31
CA LEU A 159 7.76 12.21 -0.31
C LEU A 159 9.19 12.76 -0.16
N SER A 160 9.52 13.74 -0.99
CA SER A 160 10.84 14.37 -1.01
C SER A 160 11.29 14.86 0.38
N PRO A 161 12.54 14.65 0.79
CA PRO A 161 13.09 15.21 2.01
C PRO A 161 13.22 16.75 1.95
N LYS A 162 13.23 17.35 0.75
CA LYS A 162 13.35 18.80 0.56
C LYS A 162 11.96 19.44 0.69
N THR A 163 11.84 20.41 1.57
CA THR A 163 10.55 21.06 1.91
C THR A 163 9.80 21.57 0.69
N THR A 164 10.46 22.29 -0.21
CA THR A 164 9.77 22.88 -1.38
C THR A 164 9.24 21.81 -2.35
N GLU A 165 10.01 20.74 -2.55
CA GLU A 165 9.60 19.63 -3.41
C GLU A 165 8.42 18.87 -2.75
N ARG A 166 8.54 18.54 -1.46
CA ARG A 166 7.49 17.87 -0.69
C ARG A 166 6.18 18.65 -0.68
N GLN A 167 6.24 19.98 -0.55
CA GLN A 167 5.04 20.82 -0.63
C GLN A 167 4.37 20.77 -2.00
N ARG A 168 5.15 20.71 -3.09
CA ARG A 168 4.59 20.51 -4.44
C ARG A 168 3.94 19.13 -4.59
N GLU A 169 4.54 18.08 -4.03
CA GLU A 169 3.97 16.74 -4.02
C GLU A 169 2.66 16.70 -3.20
N VAL A 170 2.60 17.39 -2.05
CA VAL A 170 1.36 17.54 -1.28
C VAL A 170 0.27 18.28 -2.08
N GLN A 171 0.65 19.30 -2.85
CA GLN A 171 -0.31 19.97 -3.76
C GLN A 171 -0.81 19.05 -4.88
N ALA A 172 0.05 18.19 -5.41
CA ALA A 172 -0.36 17.17 -6.38
C ALA A 172 -1.33 16.16 -5.76
N ILE A 173 -1.09 15.73 -4.51
CA ILE A 173 -2.02 14.90 -3.74
C ILE A 173 -3.35 15.62 -3.50
N ALA A 174 -3.33 16.94 -3.23
CA ALA A 174 -4.55 17.72 -3.05
C ALA A 174 -5.44 17.70 -4.31
N ALA A 175 -4.83 17.70 -5.48
CA ALA A 175 -5.52 17.67 -6.78
C ALA A 175 -5.94 16.26 -7.22
N ASP A 176 -5.38 15.20 -6.64
CA ASP A 176 -5.73 13.80 -7.01
C ASP A 176 -7.06 13.40 -6.38
N PRO A 177 -8.05 12.98 -7.19
CA PRO A 177 -9.34 12.52 -6.68
C PRO A 177 -9.28 11.15 -6.00
N ARG A 178 -8.19 10.40 -6.16
CA ARG A 178 -8.02 9.06 -5.59
C ARG A 178 -7.47 9.11 -4.16
N ALA A 179 -7.57 8.00 -3.46
CA ALA A 179 -6.84 7.83 -2.21
C ALA A 179 -5.33 7.77 -2.49
N CYS A 180 -4.51 8.44 -1.66
CA CYS A 180 -3.05 8.42 -1.79
C CYS A 180 -2.41 7.77 -0.58
N VAL A 181 -1.60 6.72 -0.80
CA VAL A 181 -0.87 6.01 0.26
C VAL A 181 0.58 6.50 0.29
N LEU A 182 1.01 6.92 1.48
CA LEU A 182 2.35 7.42 1.75
C LEU A 182 3.05 6.54 2.79
N LEU A 183 4.37 6.48 2.72
CA LEU A 183 5.22 5.95 3.78
C LEU A 183 6.02 7.09 4.40
N GLU A 184 6.31 7.02 5.71
CA GLU A 184 7.20 8.00 6.32
C GLU A 184 7.99 7.43 7.51
N ALA A 185 9.22 7.92 7.64
CA ALA A 185 10.11 7.58 8.72
C ALA A 185 9.88 8.47 9.94
N PRO A 186 10.13 7.98 11.17
CA PRO A 186 9.83 8.71 12.41
C PRO A 186 10.50 10.08 12.50
N HIS A 187 11.73 10.20 12.01
CA HIS A 187 12.49 11.46 12.06
C HIS A 187 11.97 12.53 11.09
N ARG A 188 11.04 12.18 10.17
CA ARG A 188 10.47 13.08 9.18
C ARG A 188 8.97 13.35 9.38
N ILE A 189 8.31 12.54 10.23
CA ILE A 189 6.84 12.55 10.36
C ILE A 189 6.27 13.91 10.76
N GLU A 190 6.94 14.66 11.67
CA GLU A 190 6.48 15.98 12.08
C GLU A 190 6.54 17.01 10.94
N ALA A 191 7.57 16.93 10.08
CA ALA A 191 7.68 17.79 8.92
C ALA A 191 6.60 17.48 7.88
N LEU A 192 6.35 16.20 7.63
CA LEU A 192 5.29 15.74 6.74
C LEU A 192 3.91 16.16 7.28
N ALA A 193 3.67 16.01 8.58
CA ALA A 193 2.39 16.37 9.19
C ALA A 193 2.07 17.86 9.02
N ARG A 194 3.06 18.73 9.18
CA ARG A 194 2.89 20.18 8.93
C ARG A 194 2.52 20.48 7.48
N ASP A 195 3.13 19.79 6.52
CA ASP A 195 2.83 20.01 5.11
C ASP A 195 1.46 19.42 4.74
N LEU A 196 1.11 18.22 5.24
CA LEU A 196 -0.21 17.60 5.01
C LEU A 196 -1.36 18.39 5.64
N ALA A 197 -1.11 19.19 6.69
CA ALA A 197 -2.14 20.05 7.30
C ALA A 197 -2.77 21.03 6.31
N ALA A 198 -2.07 21.39 5.21
CA ALA A 198 -2.61 22.19 4.13
C ALA A 198 -3.80 21.55 3.40
N LEU A 199 -4.01 20.23 3.54
CA LEU A 199 -5.18 19.51 2.98
C LEU A 199 -6.48 19.75 3.79
N GLY A 200 -6.42 20.50 4.89
CA GLY A 200 -7.58 20.93 5.66
C GLY A 200 -8.41 19.80 6.24
N GLU A 201 -9.69 19.76 5.92
CA GLU A 201 -10.66 18.76 6.40
C GLU A 201 -10.51 17.37 5.76
N ARG A 202 -9.63 17.22 4.76
CA ARG A 202 -9.47 15.94 4.06
C ARG A 202 -9.12 14.84 5.06
N PRO A 203 -9.88 13.71 5.12
CA PRO A 203 -9.59 12.66 6.08
C PRO A 203 -8.24 12.03 5.80
N LEU A 204 -7.50 11.75 6.86
CA LEU A 204 -6.22 11.07 6.88
C LEU A 204 -6.31 9.87 7.82
N THR A 205 -6.09 8.66 7.30
CA THR A 205 -5.90 7.47 8.13
C THR A 205 -4.41 7.26 8.35
N ILE A 206 -4.04 7.11 9.60
CA ILE A 206 -2.67 6.94 10.07
C ILE A 206 -2.53 5.51 10.57
N GLY A 207 -1.62 4.74 9.97
CA GLY A 207 -1.15 3.46 10.51
C GLY A 207 0.26 3.67 11.06
N ARG A 208 0.44 3.40 12.32
CA ARG A 208 1.71 3.50 13.02
C ARG A 208 2.07 2.15 13.64
N GLU A 209 3.30 1.69 13.45
CA GLU A 209 3.79 0.43 14.02
C GLU A 209 2.85 -0.77 13.74
N LEU A 210 2.30 -0.85 12.53
CA LEU A 210 1.36 -1.90 12.15
C LEU A 210 1.96 -3.28 12.42
N THR A 211 1.15 -4.19 12.96
CA THR A 211 1.46 -5.55 13.39
C THR A 211 2.37 -5.67 14.63
N LYS A 212 2.96 -4.56 15.10
CA LYS A 212 3.87 -4.53 16.25
C LYS A 212 3.10 -4.34 17.56
N GLN A 213 3.80 -4.50 18.68
CA GLN A 213 3.20 -4.39 20.04
C GLN A 213 2.48 -3.07 20.31
N PHE A 214 2.93 -1.98 19.68
CA PHE A 214 2.37 -0.64 19.85
C PHE A 214 1.69 -0.14 18.58
N GLU A 215 1.02 -1.06 17.89
CA GLU A 215 0.19 -0.74 16.75
C GLU A 215 -0.85 0.32 17.08
N GLU A 216 -0.97 1.33 16.24
CA GLU A 216 -1.97 2.36 16.37
C GLU A 216 -2.53 2.71 14.99
N VAL A 217 -3.85 2.63 14.87
CA VAL A 217 -4.59 3.10 13.68
C VAL A 217 -5.52 4.22 14.12
N ALA A 218 -5.41 5.37 13.49
CA ALA A 218 -6.26 6.53 13.77
C ALA A 218 -6.72 7.21 12.49
N GLN A 219 -7.89 7.85 12.54
CA GLN A 219 -8.39 8.68 11.47
C GLN A 219 -8.63 10.10 12.01
N VAL A 220 -8.06 11.10 11.35
CA VAL A 220 -8.16 12.51 11.72
C VAL A 220 -8.35 13.37 10.46
N ALA A 221 -8.78 14.62 10.62
CA ALA A 221 -8.63 15.58 9.53
C ALA A 221 -7.14 15.90 9.33
N ALA A 222 -6.71 16.10 8.09
CA ALA A 222 -5.31 16.34 7.77
C ALA A 222 -4.74 17.55 8.54
N ARG A 223 -5.53 18.61 8.74
CA ARG A 223 -5.15 19.78 9.56
C ARG A 223 -4.83 19.43 11.02
N ASP A 224 -5.44 18.38 11.56
CA ASP A 224 -5.31 17.99 12.97
C ASP A 224 -4.16 17.01 13.19
N PHE A 225 -3.52 16.51 12.12
CA PHE A 225 -2.44 15.55 12.22
C PHE A 225 -1.25 16.03 13.08
N PRO A 226 -0.76 17.30 12.98
CA PRO A 226 0.29 17.77 13.88
C PRO A 226 -0.11 17.73 15.36
N ALA A 227 -1.35 18.09 15.70
CA ALA A 227 -1.88 18.05 17.05
C ALA A 227 -2.03 16.61 17.56
N TRP A 228 -2.46 15.69 16.70
CA TRP A 228 -2.53 14.26 17.02
C TRP A 228 -1.16 13.67 17.36
N LEU A 229 -0.10 14.02 16.62
CA LEU A 229 1.27 13.60 16.93
C LEU A 229 1.71 14.11 18.31
N GLN A 230 1.42 15.36 18.65
CA GLN A 230 1.81 15.98 19.94
C GLN A 230 1.02 15.44 21.12
N ALA A 231 -0.20 14.96 20.93
CA ALA A 231 -1.07 14.47 21.97
C ALA A 231 -0.60 13.12 22.59
N GLY A 232 0.37 12.43 21.97
CA GLY A 232 0.89 11.17 22.48
C GLY A 232 2.42 11.16 22.58
N ALA A 233 2.97 10.84 23.75
CA ALA A 233 4.42 10.89 24.03
C ALA A 233 5.30 10.02 23.08
N HIS A 234 4.69 9.05 22.40
CA HIS A 234 5.41 8.11 21.52
C HIS A 234 4.94 8.17 20.05
N ARG A 235 3.99 9.06 19.70
CA ARG A 235 3.41 9.12 18.38
C ARG A 235 4.35 9.66 17.29
N THR A 236 5.51 10.20 17.65
CA THR A 236 6.57 10.58 16.72
C THR A 236 7.59 9.47 16.48
N ARG A 237 7.40 8.27 17.08
CA ARG A 237 8.32 7.13 16.97
C ARG A 237 7.68 6.01 16.17
N GLY A 238 8.52 5.15 15.58
CA GLY A 238 8.09 4.00 14.80
C GLY A 238 7.86 4.33 13.34
N GLU A 239 7.41 3.36 12.58
CA GLU A 239 7.16 3.44 11.15
C GLU A 239 5.72 3.84 10.86
N PHE A 240 5.54 4.65 9.83
CA PHE A 240 4.25 5.18 9.45
C PHE A 240 3.87 4.78 8.03
N VAL A 241 2.63 4.39 7.89
CA VAL A 241 1.91 4.35 6.63
C VAL A 241 0.69 5.26 6.75
N LEU A 242 0.49 6.14 5.80
CA LEU A 242 -0.56 7.16 5.81
C LEU A 242 -1.45 6.96 4.59
N LEU A 243 -2.74 7.16 4.75
CA LEU A 243 -3.68 7.19 3.65
C LEU A 243 -4.44 8.51 3.68
N VAL A 244 -4.12 9.38 2.72
CA VAL A 244 -4.93 10.55 2.42
C VAL A 244 -6.15 10.06 1.65
N HIS A 245 -7.35 10.22 2.22
CA HIS A 245 -8.58 9.77 1.58
C HIS A 245 -8.83 10.53 0.27
N PRO A 246 -9.69 10.00 -0.62
CA PRO A 246 -10.11 10.73 -1.81
C PRO A 246 -10.56 12.14 -1.42
N ALA A 247 -10.26 13.13 -2.23
CA ALA A 247 -10.97 14.39 -2.08
C ALA A 247 -12.47 14.04 -2.08
N THR A 248 -13.18 14.34 -0.98
CA THR A 248 -14.63 14.46 -1.10
C THR A 248 -14.81 15.34 -2.32
N ALA A 249 -15.42 14.81 -3.39
CA ALA A 249 -15.91 15.70 -4.41
C ALA A 249 -16.59 16.80 -3.59
N ALA A 250 -16.01 18.00 -3.57
CA ALA A 250 -16.77 19.15 -3.18
C ALA A 250 -18.06 18.92 -3.97
N ILE A 251 -19.17 18.76 -3.28
CA ILE A 251 -20.44 19.02 -3.93
C ILE A 251 -20.11 20.38 -4.50
N ASP A 252 -19.85 20.40 -5.81
CA ASP A 252 -19.61 21.66 -6.48
C ASP A 252 -20.96 22.35 -6.29
N ASP A 253 -21.06 23.18 -5.22
CA ASP A 253 -22.19 24.08 -4.98
C ASP A 253 -22.34 25.03 -6.17
N ASN A 254 -21.44 24.94 -7.13
CA ASN A 254 -21.40 25.51 -8.46
C ASN A 254 -21.91 24.57 -9.56
N MET A 255 -22.78 23.60 -9.27
CA MET A 255 -23.64 23.17 -10.37
C MET A 255 -24.39 24.41 -10.84
N ASP A 256 -24.13 24.84 -12.09
CA ASP A 256 -24.77 26.00 -12.63
C ASP A 256 -26.31 25.86 -12.51
N GLU A 257 -26.97 26.97 -12.29
CA GLU A 257 -28.41 27.00 -12.07
C GLU A 257 -29.18 26.28 -13.20
N ALA A 258 -28.61 26.27 -14.42
CA ALA A 258 -29.13 25.57 -15.58
C ALA A 258 -29.08 24.04 -15.41
N THR A 259 -27.98 23.49 -14.89
CA THR A 259 -27.84 22.04 -14.61
C THR A 259 -28.80 21.62 -13.49
N LEU A 260 -28.90 22.41 -12.43
CA LEU A 260 -29.83 22.13 -11.33
C LEU A 260 -31.29 22.16 -11.78
N ARG A 261 -31.66 23.16 -12.59
CA ARG A 261 -33.00 23.25 -13.20
C ARG A 261 -33.29 22.10 -14.13
N THR A 262 -32.31 21.66 -14.92
CA THR A 262 -32.42 20.46 -15.77
C THR A 262 -32.67 19.20 -14.95
N LEU A 263 -31.93 19.05 -13.83
CA LEU A 263 -32.11 17.94 -12.90
C LEU A 263 -33.54 17.95 -12.30
N ASP A 264 -34.02 19.11 -11.86
CA ASP A 264 -35.34 19.27 -11.26
C ASP A 264 -36.46 18.92 -12.26
N LEU A 265 -36.36 19.36 -13.52
CA LEU A 265 -37.30 19.00 -14.58
C LEU A 265 -37.33 17.49 -14.86
N LEU A 266 -36.16 16.86 -14.88
CA LEU A 266 -36.05 15.41 -15.09
C LEU A 266 -36.58 14.60 -13.89
N LEU A 267 -36.37 15.08 -12.66
CA LEU A 267 -36.84 14.43 -11.44
C LEU A 267 -38.37 14.48 -11.29
N ALA A 268 -39.05 15.48 -11.88
CA ALA A 268 -40.47 15.57 -11.90
C ALA A 268 -41.14 14.44 -12.72
N GLU A 269 -40.45 13.96 -13.77
CA GLU A 269 -41.05 13.01 -14.73
C GLU A 269 -40.41 11.61 -14.65
N LEU A 270 -39.21 11.49 -14.09
CA LEU A 270 -38.38 10.28 -14.20
C LEU A 270 -37.88 9.76 -12.83
N PRO A 271 -37.66 8.44 -12.70
CA PRO A 271 -37.00 7.87 -11.53
C PRO A 271 -35.54 8.47 -11.39
N VAL A 272 -35.10 8.67 -10.14
CA VAL A 272 -33.83 9.31 -9.79
C VAL A 272 -32.65 8.81 -10.62
N LYS A 273 -32.49 7.49 -10.77
CA LYS A 273 -31.37 6.91 -11.56
C LYS A 273 -31.41 7.36 -13.02
N THR A 274 -32.58 7.44 -13.62
CA THR A 274 -32.76 7.83 -15.02
C THR A 274 -32.56 9.35 -15.18
N ALA A 275 -33.14 10.15 -14.29
CA ALA A 275 -32.98 11.59 -14.28
C ALA A 275 -31.52 12.00 -14.14
N VAL A 276 -30.79 11.41 -13.19
CA VAL A 276 -29.34 11.64 -12.98
C VAL A 276 -28.52 11.24 -14.19
N LYS A 277 -28.83 10.08 -14.82
CA LYS A 277 -28.11 9.63 -16.03
C LYS A 277 -28.28 10.63 -17.18
N LEU A 278 -29.51 11.03 -17.46
CA LEU A 278 -29.81 11.96 -18.55
C LEU A 278 -29.24 13.35 -18.29
N CYS A 279 -29.38 13.84 -17.05
CA CYS A 279 -28.82 15.14 -16.66
C CYS A 279 -27.30 15.17 -16.82
N ALA A 280 -26.59 14.10 -16.45
CA ALA A 280 -25.16 13.98 -16.63
C ALA A 280 -24.76 13.98 -18.12
N GLU A 281 -25.54 13.31 -18.96
CA GLU A 281 -25.27 13.27 -20.42
C GLU A 281 -25.55 14.63 -21.09
N ILE A 282 -26.53 15.39 -20.59
CA ILE A 282 -26.89 16.71 -21.12
C ILE A 282 -25.91 17.79 -20.66
N SER A 283 -25.57 17.81 -19.37
CA SER A 283 -24.79 18.90 -18.76
C SER A 283 -23.29 18.64 -18.68
N GLY A 284 -22.87 17.38 -18.83
CA GLY A 284 -21.47 16.98 -18.56
C GLY A 284 -21.12 16.95 -17.07
N ALA A 285 -22.07 17.25 -16.17
CA ALA A 285 -21.82 17.25 -14.73
C ALA A 285 -21.59 15.83 -14.17
N PRO A 286 -20.77 15.67 -13.12
CA PRO A 286 -20.47 14.37 -12.53
C PRO A 286 -21.73 13.67 -12.00
N ARG A 287 -21.98 12.41 -12.40
CA ARG A 287 -23.17 11.62 -11.99
C ARG A 287 -23.33 11.54 -10.48
N ASN A 288 -22.24 11.43 -9.73
CA ASN A 288 -22.29 11.33 -8.27
C ASN A 288 -22.77 12.64 -7.62
N ALA A 289 -22.31 13.80 -8.11
CA ALA A 289 -22.76 15.11 -7.63
C ALA A 289 -24.26 15.31 -7.91
N LEU A 290 -24.71 14.97 -9.13
CA LEU A 290 -26.12 15.02 -9.52
C LEU A 290 -26.97 14.07 -8.69
N TYR A 291 -26.46 12.88 -8.33
CA TYR A 291 -27.20 11.93 -7.51
C TYR A 291 -27.38 12.43 -6.07
N GLN A 292 -26.34 13.04 -5.47
CA GLN A 292 -26.44 13.66 -4.15
C GLN A 292 -27.42 14.84 -4.15
N ALA A 293 -27.35 15.70 -5.18
CA ALA A 293 -28.30 16.78 -5.37
C ALA A 293 -29.76 16.29 -5.51
N ALA A 294 -29.97 15.20 -6.24
CA ALA A 294 -31.29 14.58 -6.40
C ALA A 294 -31.85 14.02 -5.08
N LEU A 295 -30.99 13.39 -4.26
CA LEU A 295 -31.40 12.88 -2.95
C LEU A 295 -31.74 14.00 -1.96
N ALA A 296 -30.96 15.09 -1.94
CA ALA A 296 -31.22 16.25 -1.10
C ALA A 296 -32.57 16.89 -1.42
N ARG A 297 -32.92 17.03 -2.71
CA ARG A 297 -34.20 17.60 -3.18
C ARG A 297 -35.40 16.72 -2.81
N ARG A 298 -35.25 15.40 -2.88
CA ARG A 298 -36.32 14.46 -2.48
C ARG A 298 -36.59 14.47 -0.99
N LYS A 299 -35.59 14.71 -0.15
CA LYS A 299 -35.79 14.84 1.31
C LYS A 299 -36.55 16.12 1.64
N GLY A 300 -36.19 17.24 1.01
CA GLY A 300 -36.94 18.49 1.20
C GLY A 300 -38.38 18.46 0.72
N ALA A 301 -38.71 17.68 -0.33
CA ALA A 301 -40.08 17.53 -0.84
C ALA A 301 -40.95 16.54 -0.03
N GLN A 302 -40.42 15.87 0.98
CA GLN A 302 -41.19 14.99 1.90
C GLN A 302 -41.48 15.65 3.26
N GLU A 303 -40.90 16.83 3.53
CA GLU A 303 -41.09 17.59 4.77
C GLU A 303 -42.04 18.78 4.61
N ASP A 304 -42.54 19.07 3.38
CA ASP A 304 -43.61 20.00 3.06
C ASP A 304 -44.94 19.21 2.70
#